data_2b02f0dd266492fb4a79f53c2cf51916
#
_entry.id   2b02f0dd266492fb4a79f53c2cf51916
#
_cell.length_a   1.000
_cell.length_b   1.000
_cell.length_c   1.000
_cell.angle_alpha   90.00
_cell.angle_beta   90.00
_cell.angle_gamma   90.00
#
_symmetry.space_group_name_H-M   'P 1'
#
loop_
_entity.id
_entity.type
_entity.pdbx_description
1 polymer ?
#
loop_
_entity_poly.entity_id
_entity_poly.type
_entity_poly.pdbx_seq_one_letter_code
_entity_poly.pdbx_strand_id
1 'polypeptide(L)'
;MSWRRAIGLRWQAATSAAVHASWRAMQRAGTVTGESPAGRRFAAFGPGSMMAFPTGAVCGERWIEIGEDTMIAEQVTLCAGMMPGHDLGDQTVLRVGSRCVIGRGSHIVAHYSILIGDDVFTGPYVYITDQNHAYADPDVPIGRQWPVNTAVSIGSGTWLGAGAVILPGARVGRNVVVAAGSVVRGTIPDRCVAAGVPARVVREYVSGAGWARPAG
;
A
#
# COMPACT_ATOMS: atom_id res chain seq x y z
N MET A 1 16.62 -10.42 48.22
CA MET A 1 17.09 -10.03 46.86
C MET A 1 18.38 -9.25 47.03
N SER A 2 19.52 -9.67 46.44
CA SER A 2 20.81 -9.00 46.70
C SER A 2 20.78 -7.59 46.07
N TRP A 3 21.44 -6.62 46.73
CA TRP A 3 21.55 -5.24 46.28
C TRP A 3 22.09 -5.11 44.83
N ARG A 4 23.02 -6.00 44.44
CA ARG A 4 23.56 -6.09 43.07
C ARG A 4 22.47 -6.39 42.04
N ARG A 5 21.53 -7.27 42.35
CA ARG A 5 20.39 -7.59 41.48
C ARG A 5 19.42 -6.40 41.38
N ALA A 6 19.22 -5.68 42.48
CA ALA A 6 18.38 -4.48 42.49
C ALA A 6 18.97 -3.34 41.63
N ILE A 7 20.29 -3.10 41.72
CA ILE A 7 20.99 -2.13 40.88
C ILE A 7 20.92 -2.54 39.40
N GLY A 8 21.20 -3.81 39.09
CA GLY A 8 21.11 -4.32 37.71
C GLY A 8 19.74 -4.08 37.08
N LEU A 9 18.66 -4.38 37.80
CA LEU A 9 17.30 -4.14 37.35
C LEU A 9 16.98 -2.65 37.12
N ARG A 10 17.47 -1.75 37.98
CA ARG A 10 17.30 -0.29 37.79
C ARG A 10 18.04 0.22 36.57
N TRP A 11 19.26 -0.23 36.31
CA TRP A 11 20.03 0.10 35.11
C TRP A 11 19.34 -0.41 33.86
N GLN A 12 18.86 -1.65 33.85
CA GLN A 12 18.12 -2.23 32.74
C GLN A 12 16.81 -1.44 32.45
N ALA A 13 16.09 -1.05 33.50
CA ALA A 13 14.88 -0.24 33.34
C ALA A 13 15.20 1.15 32.76
N ALA A 14 16.26 1.82 33.23
CA ALA A 14 16.66 3.13 32.73
C ALA A 14 17.13 3.08 31.27
N THR A 15 17.96 2.09 30.90
CA THR A 15 18.42 1.92 29.52
C THR A 15 17.27 1.58 28.59
N SER A 16 16.35 0.70 29.00
CA SER A 16 15.14 0.39 28.25
C SER A 16 14.28 1.63 28.02
N ALA A 17 14.04 2.41 29.07
CA ALA A 17 13.27 3.66 28.95
C ALA A 17 13.92 4.66 27.98
N ALA A 18 15.26 4.80 28.04
CA ALA A 18 16.00 5.66 27.14
C ALA A 18 15.89 5.21 25.67
N VAL A 19 16.06 3.90 25.40
CA VAL A 19 15.92 3.33 24.06
C VAL A 19 14.51 3.59 23.48
N HIS A 20 13.47 3.31 24.28
CA HIS A 20 12.10 3.54 23.83
C HIS A 20 11.76 5.02 23.65
N ALA A 21 12.31 5.91 24.47
CA ALA A 21 12.14 7.35 24.31
C ALA A 21 12.83 7.85 23.02
N SER A 22 14.08 7.42 22.80
CA SER A 22 14.82 7.75 21.57
C SER A 22 14.12 7.24 20.32
N TRP A 23 13.62 5.99 20.38
CA TRP A 23 12.86 5.43 19.25
C TRP A 23 11.61 6.25 18.93
N ARG A 24 10.81 6.60 19.94
CA ARG A 24 9.64 7.47 19.73
C ARG A 24 10.00 8.85 19.19
N ALA A 25 11.13 9.42 19.63
CA ALA A 25 11.63 10.69 19.09
C ALA A 25 12.01 10.56 17.62
N MET A 26 12.71 9.50 17.23
CA MET A 26 13.06 9.20 15.85
C MET A 26 11.81 8.98 14.97
N GLN A 27 10.84 8.22 15.48
CA GLN A 27 9.57 8.01 14.74
C GLN A 27 8.87 9.34 14.46
N ARG A 28 8.76 10.22 15.46
CA ARG A 28 8.14 11.56 15.26
C ARG A 28 8.92 12.42 14.28
N ALA A 29 10.24 12.47 14.43
CA ALA A 29 11.10 13.28 13.56
C ALA A 29 11.16 12.76 12.12
N GLY A 30 11.06 11.45 11.93
CA GLY A 30 11.11 10.80 10.62
C GLY A 30 9.75 10.69 9.91
N THR A 31 8.64 11.00 10.59
CA THR A 31 7.31 11.01 9.98
C THR A 31 7.26 12.04 8.84
N VAL A 32 6.79 11.59 7.67
CA VAL A 32 6.62 12.46 6.50
C VAL A 32 5.19 13.02 6.51
N THR A 33 5.08 14.34 6.34
CA THR A 33 3.83 15.08 6.17
C THR A 33 3.96 16.01 4.97
N GLY A 34 2.88 16.56 4.44
CA GLY A 34 2.92 17.48 3.32
C GLY A 34 3.81 18.73 3.57
N GLU A 35 3.99 19.12 4.83
CA GLU A 35 4.83 20.25 5.23
C GLU A 35 6.31 19.89 5.39
N SER A 36 6.62 18.60 5.54
CA SER A 36 7.99 18.12 5.71
C SER A 36 8.80 18.25 4.41
N PRO A 37 10.13 18.41 4.46
CA PRO A 37 10.95 18.47 3.25
C PRO A 37 10.78 17.24 2.35
N ALA A 38 10.58 16.06 2.92
CA ALA A 38 10.34 14.83 2.18
C ALA A 38 8.95 14.84 1.51
N GLY A 39 7.92 15.33 2.19
CA GLY A 39 6.57 15.39 1.65
C GLY A 39 6.42 16.37 0.49
N ARG A 40 7.19 17.46 0.48
CA ARG A 40 7.20 18.43 -0.62
C ARG A 40 7.77 17.91 -1.93
N ARG A 41 8.34 16.70 -1.93
CA ARG A 41 8.86 16.04 -3.15
C ARG A 41 7.75 15.29 -3.91
N PHE A 42 6.62 15.04 -3.25
CA PHE A 42 5.48 14.39 -3.87
C PHE A 42 4.75 15.36 -4.83
N ALA A 43 4.11 14.81 -5.86
CA ALA A 43 3.25 15.59 -6.75
C ALA A 43 2.13 16.30 -5.95
N ALA A 44 1.54 15.60 -4.98
CA ALA A 44 0.68 16.16 -3.96
C ALA A 44 0.76 15.31 -2.68
N PHE A 45 0.69 15.99 -1.53
CA PHE A 45 0.60 15.34 -0.22
C PHE A 45 -0.44 16.13 0.59
N GLY A 46 -1.65 15.59 0.67
CA GLY A 46 -2.81 16.27 1.23
C GLY A 46 -2.68 16.60 2.72
N PRO A 47 -3.37 17.64 3.19
CA PRO A 47 -3.37 18.02 4.59
C PRO A 47 -3.93 16.88 5.46
N GLY A 48 -3.45 16.77 6.71
CA GLY A 48 -3.82 15.69 7.63
C GLY A 48 -3.18 14.35 7.31
N SER A 49 -2.58 14.18 6.14
CA SER A 49 -1.93 12.93 5.74
C SER A 49 -0.55 12.76 6.32
N MET A 50 -0.17 11.51 6.56
CA MET A 50 1.14 11.17 7.11
C MET A 50 1.66 9.82 6.60
N MET A 51 2.98 9.72 6.49
CA MET A 51 3.69 8.46 6.31
C MET A 51 4.57 8.20 7.53
N ALA A 52 4.30 7.10 8.22
CA ALA A 52 4.97 6.73 9.44
C ALA A 52 6.43 6.30 9.20
N PHE A 53 7.30 6.58 10.17
CA PHE A 53 8.69 6.15 10.16
C PHE A 53 8.89 4.86 10.99
N PRO A 54 9.74 3.91 10.54
CA PRO A 54 10.54 3.97 9.30
C PRO A 54 9.70 3.70 8.05
N THR A 55 9.92 4.49 7.02
CA THR A 55 9.33 4.24 5.71
C THR A 55 9.96 3.01 5.06
N GLY A 56 9.28 2.38 4.12
CA GLY A 56 9.90 1.49 3.14
C GLY A 56 10.66 2.31 2.08
N ALA A 57 10.90 1.71 0.93
CA ALA A 57 11.45 2.45 -0.21
C ALA A 57 10.41 3.45 -0.72
N VAL A 58 10.86 4.71 -0.92
CA VAL A 58 10.05 5.74 -1.57
C VAL A 58 10.84 6.25 -2.75
N CYS A 59 10.29 6.13 -3.94
CA CYS A 59 10.94 6.55 -5.18
C CYS A 59 9.93 7.10 -6.19
N GLY A 60 10.36 8.13 -6.93
CA GLY A 60 9.52 8.79 -7.92
C GLY A 60 8.41 9.64 -7.31
N GLU A 61 8.63 10.26 -6.17
CA GLU A 61 7.64 11.02 -5.40
C GLU A 61 6.92 12.07 -6.24
N ARG A 62 7.61 12.69 -7.20
CA ARG A 62 7.03 13.68 -8.11
C ARG A 62 5.89 13.15 -9.00
N TRP A 63 5.72 11.83 -9.06
CA TRP A 63 4.65 11.16 -9.79
C TRP A 63 3.65 10.45 -8.88
N ILE A 64 3.72 10.74 -7.57
CA ILE A 64 2.85 10.17 -6.55
C ILE A 64 1.99 11.27 -5.94
N GLU A 65 0.68 11.07 -5.96
CA GLU A 65 -0.29 11.90 -5.23
C GLU A 65 -0.87 11.14 -4.06
N ILE A 66 -0.95 11.81 -2.90
CA ILE A 66 -1.60 11.33 -1.69
C ILE A 66 -2.68 12.35 -1.32
N GLY A 67 -3.92 11.91 -1.18
CA GLY A 67 -5.06 12.74 -0.78
C GLY A 67 -4.98 13.20 0.68
N GLU A 68 -6.07 13.75 1.19
CA GLU A 68 -6.17 14.30 2.54
C GLU A 68 -6.46 13.21 3.57
N ASP A 69 -6.07 13.43 4.84
CA ASP A 69 -6.35 12.55 5.99
C ASP A 69 -5.99 11.07 5.76
N THR A 70 -4.97 10.81 4.93
CA THR A 70 -4.51 9.47 4.60
C THR A 70 -3.31 9.07 5.46
N MET A 71 -3.41 7.91 6.10
CA MET A 71 -2.35 7.32 6.91
C MET A 71 -1.63 6.20 6.15
N ILE A 72 -0.33 6.35 5.98
CA ILE A 72 0.56 5.33 5.43
C ILE A 72 1.41 4.81 6.58
N ALA A 73 1.26 3.53 6.91
CA ALA A 73 1.94 2.91 8.04
C ALA A 73 3.44 2.70 7.78
N GLU A 74 4.16 2.21 8.80
CA GLU A 74 5.59 1.95 8.71
C GLU A 74 5.94 0.91 7.65
N GLN A 75 7.15 1.00 7.09
CA GLN A 75 7.72 0.03 6.15
C GLN A 75 6.92 -0.10 4.84
N VAL A 76 6.02 0.85 4.54
CA VAL A 76 5.31 0.87 3.26
C VAL A 76 6.24 1.37 2.17
N THR A 77 6.31 0.62 1.07
CA THR A 77 7.00 1.01 -0.17
C THR A 77 6.02 1.70 -1.11
N LEU A 78 6.37 2.91 -1.54
CA LEU A 78 5.68 3.65 -2.60
C LEU A 78 6.69 3.99 -3.68
N CYS A 79 6.62 3.31 -4.83
CA CYS A 79 7.51 3.57 -5.95
C CYS A 79 6.72 3.89 -7.21
N ALA A 80 7.14 4.98 -7.88
CA ALA A 80 6.67 5.34 -9.21
C ALA A 80 7.86 5.37 -10.18
N GLY A 81 7.73 4.70 -11.33
CA GLY A 81 8.79 4.59 -12.34
C GLY A 81 9.63 3.32 -12.22
N MET A 82 10.33 2.97 -13.33
CA MET A 82 11.03 1.68 -13.46
C MET A 82 12.43 1.68 -12.85
N MET A 83 13.14 2.80 -12.90
CA MET A 83 14.53 2.90 -12.45
C MET A 83 14.90 4.36 -12.13
N PRO A 84 15.94 4.59 -11.33
CA PRO A 84 16.45 5.94 -11.11
C PRO A 84 16.78 6.65 -12.42
N GLY A 85 16.33 7.90 -12.55
CA GLY A 85 16.55 8.70 -13.77
C GLY A 85 15.53 8.49 -14.89
N HIS A 86 14.60 7.53 -14.76
CA HIS A 86 13.48 7.40 -15.69
C HIS A 86 12.54 8.60 -15.52
N ASP A 87 12.23 9.28 -16.60
CA ASP A 87 11.33 10.42 -16.62
C ASP A 87 9.96 9.99 -17.20
N LEU A 88 8.92 10.09 -16.38
CA LEU A 88 7.55 9.79 -16.79
C LEU A 88 6.78 11.04 -17.25
N GLY A 89 7.48 12.18 -17.42
CA GLY A 89 6.87 13.47 -17.74
C GLY A 89 6.10 14.03 -16.52
N ASP A 90 5.04 14.80 -16.80
CA ASP A 90 4.27 15.51 -15.78
C ASP A 90 3.04 14.73 -15.26
N GLN A 91 2.88 13.48 -15.68
CA GLN A 91 1.72 12.68 -15.29
C GLN A 91 1.90 12.01 -13.93
N THR A 92 0.87 12.04 -13.10
CA THR A 92 0.80 11.20 -11.89
C THR A 92 0.54 9.74 -12.28
N VAL A 93 1.38 8.83 -11.82
CA VAL A 93 1.22 7.39 -12.09
C VAL A 93 0.74 6.61 -10.87
N LEU A 94 0.94 7.13 -9.66
CA LEU A 94 0.38 6.57 -8.44
C LEU A 94 -0.47 7.60 -7.73
N ARG A 95 -1.75 7.30 -7.58
CA ARG A 95 -2.66 8.12 -6.77
C ARG A 95 -3.27 7.30 -5.66
N VAL A 96 -3.11 7.78 -4.43
CA VAL A 96 -3.80 7.30 -3.23
C VAL A 96 -4.79 8.37 -2.82
N GLY A 97 -6.06 8.02 -2.73
CA GLY A 97 -7.14 8.94 -2.36
C GLY A 97 -7.07 9.45 -0.92
N SER A 98 -8.13 10.10 -0.51
CA SER A 98 -8.28 10.69 0.82
C SER A 98 -8.84 9.69 1.82
N ARG A 99 -8.56 9.89 3.13
CA ARG A 99 -9.05 9.08 4.25
C ARG A 99 -8.73 7.59 4.11
N CYS A 100 -7.60 7.32 3.46
CA CYS A 100 -7.10 5.95 3.29
C CYS A 100 -6.22 5.54 4.47
N VAL A 101 -6.14 4.23 4.69
CA VAL A 101 -5.15 3.62 5.58
C VAL A 101 -4.40 2.54 4.81
N ILE A 102 -3.11 2.76 4.60
CA ILE A 102 -2.23 1.78 3.96
C ILE A 102 -1.46 1.03 5.04
N GLY A 103 -1.75 -0.25 5.18
CA GLY A 103 -1.22 -1.11 6.24
C GLY A 103 0.28 -1.36 6.12
N ARG A 104 0.92 -1.56 7.26
CA ARG A 104 2.37 -1.75 7.40
C ARG A 104 2.94 -2.80 6.45
N GLY A 105 4.13 -2.50 5.91
CA GLY A 105 4.87 -3.43 5.05
C GLY A 105 4.23 -3.66 3.69
N SER A 106 3.21 -2.87 3.32
CA SER A 106 2.61 -2.97 1.98
C SER A 106 3.54 -2.40 0.92
N HIS A 107 3.47 -2.94 -0.30
CA HIS A 107 4.25 -2.50 -1.45
C HIS A 107 3.32 -2.06 -2.57
N ILE A 108 3.41 -0.79 -2.98
CA ILE A 108 2.67 -0.23 -4.11
C ILE A 108 3.69 0.27 -5.12
N VAL A 109 3.79 -0.42 -6.25
CA VAL A 109 4.82 -0.19 -7.27
C VAL A 109 4.14 0.08 -8.60
N ALA A 110 4.15 1.35 -9.00
CA ALA A 110 3.47 1.87 -10.18
C ALA A 110 4.49 2.24 -11.27
N HIS A 111 4.29 1.70 -12.46
CA HIS A 111 5.11 2.02 -13.62
C HIS A 111 4.32 2.74 -14.72
N TYR A 112 2.99 2.62 -14.68
CA TYR A 112 2.09 3.18 -15.67
C TYR A 112 0.90 3.90 -15.04
N SER A 113 0.06 3.20 -14.25
CA SER A 113 -1.09 3.82 -13.58
C SER A 113 -1.65 2.92 -12.49
N ILE A 114 -1.58 3.37 -11.23
CA ILE A 114 -2.30 2.79 -10.10
C ILE A 114 -3.17 3.88 -9.48
N LEU A 115 -4.48 3.64 -9.46
CA LEU A 115 -5.47 4.52 -8.83
C LEU A 115 -6.11 3.82 -7.63
N ILE A 116 -5.95 4.38 -6.45
CA ILE A 116 -6.61 3.97 -5.22
C ILE A 116 -7.59 5.08 -4.84
N GLY A 117 -8.87 4.75 -4.76
CA GLY A 117 -9.93 5.70 -4.41
C GLY A 117 -9.87 6.16 -2.95
N ASP A 118 -10.86 6.93 -2.54
CA ASP A 118 -11.00 7.41 -1.18
C ASP A 118 -11.49 6.32 -0.23
N ASP A 119 -11.26 6.51 1.07
CA ASP A 119 -11.76 5.61 2.13
C ASP A 119 -11.33 4.15 1.94
N VAL A 120 -10.18 3.92 1.30
CA VAL A 120 -9.62 2.57 1.11
C VAL A 120 -8.81 2.18 2.34
N PHE A 121 -9.13 1.01 2.88
CA PHE A 121 -8.40 0.42 4.00
C PHE A 121 -7.63 -0.82 3.55
N THR A 122 -6.33 -0.89 3.84
CA THR A 122 -5.55 -2.10 3.59
C THR A 122 -5.04 -2.71 4.90
N GLY A 123 -5.11 -4.03 4.99
CA GLY A 123 -4.34 -4.78 5.97
C GLY A 123 -2.83 -4.68 5.71
N PRO A 124 -1.99 -5.26 6.58
CA PRO A 124 -0.55 -5.28 6.38
C PRO A 124 -0.15 -6.17 5.18
N TYR A 125 1.03 -5.85 4.60
CA TYR A 125 1.68 -6.65 3.57
C TYR A 125 0.86 -6.85 2.29
N VAL A 126 0.04 -5.87 1.92
CA VAL A 126 -0.66 -5.86 0.63
C VAL A 126 0.34 -5.52 -0.47
N TYR A 127 0.29 -6.23 -1.59
CA TYR A 127 1.10 -5.96 -2.77
C TYR A 127 0.22 -5.48 -3.93
N ILE A 128 0.55 -4.34 -4.50
CA ILE A 128 -0.17 -3.75 -5.65
C ILE A 128 0.86 -3.40 -6.71
N THR A 129 0.69 -3.89 -7.93
CA THR A 129 1.54 -3.54 -9.07
C THR A 129 0.76 -3.51 -10.37
N ASP A 130 1.15 -2.62 -11.27
CA ASP A 130 0.62 -2.50 -12.62
C ASP A 130 1.56 -3.07 -13.69
N GLN A 131 2.69 -3.67 -13.26
CA GLN A 131 3.70 -4.23 -14.14
C GLN A 131 3.80 -5.73 -14.03
N ASN A 132 3.96 -6.39 -15.17
CA ASN A 132 4.35 -7.79 -15.27
C ASN A 132 5.58 -7.93 -16.15
N HIS A 133 6.46 -8.89 -15.86
CA HIS A 133 7.56 -9.23 -16.75
C HIS A 133 7.01 -9.95 -17.99
N ALA A 134 7.51 -9.57 -19.18
CA ALA A 134 7.23 -10.35 -20.38
C ALA A 134 7.99 -11.68 -20.36
N TYR A 135 7.38 -12.70 -20.90
CA TYR A 135 7.92 -14.05 -21.02
C TYR A 135 7.49 -14.71 -22.33
N ALA A 136 7.20 -13.88 -23.35
CA ALA A 136 6.70 -14.36 -24.65
C ALA A 136 7.75 -15.11 -25.46
N ASP A 137 9.03 -14.76 -25.29
CA ASP A 137 10.13 -15.41 -25.95
C ASP A 137 10.81 -16.40 -24.98
N PRO A 138 10.71 -17.73 -25.21
CA PRO A 138 11.26 -18.74 -24.33
C PRO A 138 12.80 -18.81 -24.36
N ASP A 139 13.44 -18.28 -25.40
CA ASP A 139 14.89 -18.30 -25.58
C ASP A 139 15.59 -17.07 -24.98
N VAL A 140 14.81 -16.05 -24.61
CA VAL A 140 15.30 -14.81 -23.97
C VAL A 140 15.04 -14.83 -22.48
N PRO A 141 16.05 -14.64 -21.61
CA PRO A 141 15.84 -14.51 -20.17
C PRO A 141 14.77 -13.48 -19.84
N ILE A 142 13.84 -13.82 -18.93
CA ILE A 142 12.68 -12.96 -18.57
C ILE A 142 13.14 -11.56 -18.19
N GLY A 143 14.20 -11.41 -17.41
CA GLY A 143 14.73 -10.11 -16.99
C GLY A 143 15.31 -9.24 -18.12
N ARG A 144 15.42 -9.76 -19.35
CA ARG A 144 15.86 -9.03 -20.55
C ARG A 144 14.71 -8.67 -21.49
N GLN A 145 13.50 -9.20 -21.23
CA GLN A 145 12.31 -8.86 -22.00
C GLN A 145 11.65 -7.61 -21.39
N TRP A 146 11.19 -6.70 -22.26
CA TRP A 146 10.49 -5.50 -21.79
C TRP A 146 9.23 -5.86 -21.02
N PRO A 147 9.04 -5.27 -19.84
CA PRO A 147 7.84 -5.52 -19.06
C PRO A 147 6.58 -4.97 -19.75
N VAL A 148 5.44 -5.56 -19.39
CA VAL A 148 4.11 -5.13 -19.84
C VAL A 148 3.40 -4.47 -18.67
N ASN A 149 2.93 -3.25 -18.89
CA ASN A 149 2.22 -2.47 -17.88
C ASN A 149 0.72 -2.44 -18.20
N THR A 150 -0.11 -2.66 -17.18
CA THR A 150 -1.57 -2.59 -17.33
C THR A 150 -2.17 -1.94 -16.09
N ALA A 151 -2.88 -0.82 -16.30
CA ALA A 151 -3.43 -0.01 -15.22
C ALA A 151 -4.23 -0.80 -14.19
N VAL A 152 -4.07 -0.42 -12.92
CA VAL A 152 -4.79 -0.98 -11.77
C VAL A 152 -5.70 0.10 -11.18
N SER A 153 -6.92 -0.28 -10.82
CA SER A 153 -7.84 0.60 -10.11
C SER A 153 -8.50 -0.09 -8.93
N ILE A 154 -8.59 0.64 -7.80
CA ILE A 154 -9.26 0.20 -6.58
C ILE A 154 -10.28 1.26 -6.20
N GLY A 155 -11.56 0.89 -6.23
CA GLY A 155 -12.68 1.79 -5.93
C GLY A 155 -12.75 2.17 -4.46
N SER A 156 -13.35 3.35 -4.22
CA SER A 156 -13.51 3.92 -2.89
C SER A 156 -14.26 3.00 -1.92
N GLY A 157 -13.94 3.09 -0.63
CA GLY A 157 -14.58 2.30 0.43
C GLY A 157 -14.17 0.84 0.46
N THR A 158 -13.17 0.44 -0.30
CA THR A 158 -12.73 -0.96 -0.42
C THR A 158 -11.77 -1.34 0.70
N TRP A 159 -11.92 -2.56 1.20
CA TRP A 159 -11.00 -3.18 2.15
C TRP A 159 -10.20 -4.30 1.48
N LEU A 160 -8.88 -4.15 1.47
CA LEU A 160 -7.94 -5.19 1.07
C LEU A 160 -7.41 -5.88 2.33
N GLY A 161 -7.73 -7.15 2.50
CA GLY A 161 -7.25 -7.99 3.61
C GLY A 161 -5.72 -8.15 3.60
N ALA A 162 -5.16 -8.52 4.75
CA ALA A 162 -3.71 -8.71 4.91
C ALA A 162 -3.14 -9.67 3.86
N GLY A 163 -1.99 -9.30 3.27
CA GLY A 163 -1.32 -10.12 2.26
C GLY A 163 -2.07 -10.27 0.94
N ALA A 164 -3.12 -9.47 0.69
CA ALA A 164 -3.77 -9.48 -0.62
C ALA A 164 -2.81 -8.98 -1.70
N VAL A 165 -2.89 -9.61 -2.89
CA VAL A 165 -2.06 -9.27 -4.05
C VAL A 165 -2.97 -8.78 -5.17
N ILE A 166 -2.71 -7.57 -5.65
CA ILE A 166 -3.45 -6.93 -6.75
C ILE A 166 -2.52 -6.89 -7.97
N LEU A 167 -2.87 -7.67 -8.98
CA LEU A 167 -2.04 -7.87 -10.17
C LEU A 167 -2.36 -6.86 -11.26
N PRO A 168 -1.45 -6.69 -12.26
CA PRO A 168 -1.65 -5.80 -13.40
C PRO A 168 -2.98 -6.04 -14.09
N GLY A 169 -3.69 -4.95 -14.43
CA GLY A 169 -5.00 -4.97 -15.06
C GLY A 169 -6.17 -5.24 -14.11
N ALA A 170 -5.93 -5.41 -12.81
CA ALA A 170 -7.01 -5.59 -11.84
C ALA A 170 -7.86 -4.31 -11.72
N ARG A 171 -9.17 -4.50 -11.71
CA ARG A 171 -10.18 -3.46 -11.47
C ARG A 171 -11.07 -3.89 -10.33
N VAL A 172 -10.83 -3.32 -9.15
CA VAL A 172 -11.63 -3.57 -7.96
C VAL A 172 -12.66 -2.46 -7.83
N GLY A 173 -13.92 -2.81 -7.76
CA GLY A 173 -15.04 -1.90 -7.62
C GLY A 173 -15.08 -1.16 -6.28
N ARG A 174 -16.15 -0.44 -6.04
CA ARG A 174 -16.39 0.31 -4.79
C ARG A 174 -16.98 -0.58 -3.71
N ASN A 175 -16.62 -0.29 -2.45
CA ASN A 175 -17.12 -1.03 -1.28
C ASN A 175 -16.93 -2.55 -1.41
N VAL A 176 -15.78 -2.96 -1.91
CA VAL A 176 -15.38 -4.37 -2.06
C VAL A 176 -14.58 -4.80 -0.84
N VAL A 177 -14.76 -6.05 -0.44
CA VAL A 177 -13.87 -6.73 0.50
C VAL A 177 -13.05 -7.75 -0.26
N VAL A 178 -11.73 -7.58 -0.28
CA VAL A 178 -10.80 -8.62 -0.74
C VAL A 178 -10.27 -9.36 0.47
N ALA A 179 -10.54 -10.64 0.58
CA ALA A 179 -10.13 -11.45 1.72
C ALA A 179 -8.59 -11.56 1.81
N ALA A 180 -8.09 -11.77 3.03
CA ALA A 180 -6.65 -11.91 3.27
C ALA A 180 -6.02 -13.02 2.41
N GLY A 181 -4.80 -12.78 1.91
CA GLY A 181 -4.05 -13.71 1.06
C GLY A 181 -4.64 -13.94 -0.33
N SER A 182 -5.66 -13.21 -0.73
CA SER A 182 -6.27 -13.36 -2.06
C SER A 182 -5.42 -12.72 -3.15
N VAL A 183 -5.45 -13.31 -4.36
CA VAL A 183 -4.76 -12.78 -5.55
C VAL A 183 -5.80 -12.32 -6.57
N VAL A 184 -5.92 -11.00 -6.73
CA VAL A 184 -6.89 -10.38 -7.64
C VAL A 184 -6.25 -10.19 -9.01
N ARG A 185 -6.92 -10.71 -10.03
CA ARG A 185 -6.66 -10.46 -11.46
C ARG A 185 -7.99 -10.22 -12.17
N GLY A 186 -8.04 -9.22 -13.03
CA GLY A 186 -9.27 -8.85 -13.74
C GLY A 186 -10.24 -8.04 -12.86
N THR A 187 -11.52 -8.13 -13.12
CA THR A 187 -12.52 -7.25 -12.52
C THR A 187 -13.26 -7.89 -11.37
N ILE A 188 -13.35 -7.18 -10.25
CA ILE A 188 -14.25 -7.48 -9.11
C ILE A 188 -15.33 -6.38 -9.10
N PRO A 189 -16.62 -6.72 -9.22
CA PRO A 189 -17.70 -5.74 -9.20
C PRO A 189 -17.82 -4.98 -7.87
N ASP A 190 -18.60 -3.89 -7.88
CA ASP A 190 -18.95 -3.14 -6.67
C ASP A 190 -19.66 -4.02 -5.64
N ARG A 191 -19.51 -3.69 -4.37
CA ARG A 191 -20.25 -4.30 -3.24
C ARG A 191 -20.17 -5.82 -3.21
N CYS A 192 -18.98 -6.35 -3.43
CA CYS A 192 -18.70 -7.78 -3.39
C CYS A 192 -17.69 -8.14 -2.30
N VAL A 193 -17.69 -9.39 -1.90
CA VAL A 193 -16.60 -10.03 -1.18
C VAL A 193 -15.92 -10.98 -2.16
N ALA A 194 -14.62 -10.78 -2.37
CA ALA A 194 -13.80 -11.65 -3.22
C ALA A 194 -12.76 -12.39 -2.39
N ALA A 195 -12.55 -13.67 -2.69
CA ALA A 195 -11.60 -14.52 -1.97
C ALA A 195 -10.92 -15.54 -2.89
N GLY A 196 -9.72 -15.97 -2.52
CA GLY A 196 -9.00 -17.07 -3.15
C GLY A 196 -7.86 -16.67 -4.10
N VAL A 197 -7.23 -17.69 -4.69
CA VAL A 197 -6.10 -17.59 -5.65
C VAL A 197 -6.43 -18.45 -6.87
N PRO A 198 -6.87 -17.84 -7.98
CA PRO A 198 -7.25 -16.44 -8.16
C PRO A 198 -8.55 -16.09 -7.40
N ALA A 199 -8.68 -14.82 -6.99
CA ALA A 199 -9.85 -14.33 -6.26
C ALA A 199 -11.12 -14.46 -7.12
N ARG A 200 -12.21 -14.88 -6.48
CA ARG A 200 -13.55 -14.96 -7.06
C ARG A 200 -14.53 -14.29 -6.10
N VAL A 201 -15.60 -13.74 -6.66
CA VAL A 201 -16.70 -13.21 -5.86
C VAL A 201 -17.35 -14.38 -5.11
N VAL A 202 -17.39 -14.28 -3.78
CA VAL A 202 -17.98 -15.29 -2.87
C VAL A 202 -19.23 -14.77 -2.19
N ARG A 203 -19.42 -13.45 -2.17
CA ARG A 203 -20.66 -12.77 -1.75
C ARG A 203 -20.86 -11.51 -2.55
N GLU A 204 -22.10 -11.12 -2.75
CA GLU A 204 -22.53 -9.87 -3.34
C GLU A 204 -23.64 -9.23 -2.51
N TYR A 205 -23.71 -7.91 -2.51
CA TYR A 205 -24.78 -7.20 -1.85
C TYR A 205 -25.96 -7.02 -2.81
N VAL A 206 -27.09 -7.62 -2.44
CA VAL A 206 -28.35 -7.52 -3.19
C VAL A 206 -29.27 -6.52 -2.48
N SER A 207 -29.71 -5.47 -3.17
CA SER A 207 -30.61 -4.47 -2.60
C SER A 207 -31.89 -5.14 -2.09
N GLY A 208 -32.25 -4.84 -0.85
CA GLY A 208 -33.43 -5.43 -0.19
C GLY A 208 -33.23 -6.82 0.44
N ALA A 209 -32.17 -7.56 0.05
CA ALA A 209 -31.87 -8.89 0.56
C ALA A 209 -30.58 -8.97 1.41
N GLY A 210 -29.70 -7.95 1.27
CA GLY A 210 -28.41 -7.93 1.98
C GLY A 210 -27.32 -8.77 1.29
N TRP A 211 -26.37 -9.29 2.07
CA TRP A 211 -25.24 -10.07 1.54
C TRP A 211 -25.63 -11.50 1.23
N ALA A 212 -25.56 -11.90 -0.04
CA ALA A 212 -25.90 -13.22 -0.54
C ALA A 212 -24.69 -13.89 -1.21
N ARG A 213 -24.76 -15.19 -1.45
CA ARG A 213 -23.86 -15.89 -2.36
C ARG A 213 -24.24 -15.54 -3.79
N PRO A 214 -23.25 -15.37 -4.73
CA PRO A 214 -23.57 -15.20 -6.14
C PRO A 214 -24.47 -16.33 -6.64
N ALA A 215 -25.42 -15.98 -7.50
CA ALA A 215 -26.12 -17.00 -8.26
C ALA A 215 -25.10 -17.70 -9.16
N GLY A 216 -24.93 -19.01 -9.00
CA GLY A 216 -23.98 -19.86 -9.73
C GLY A 216 -24.24 -19.88 -11.24
#